data_c2b625b6df833677192d66e86991458a
#
_entry.id   c2b625b6df833677192d66e86991458a
#
_cell.length_a   1.000
_cell.length_b   1.000
_cell.length_c   1.000
_cell.angle_alpha   90.00
_cell.angle_beta   90.00
_cell.angle_gamma   90.00
#
_symmetry.space_group_name_H-M   'P 1'
#
loop_
_entity.id
_entity.type
_entity.pdbx_description
1 polymer ?
#
loop_
_entity_poly.entity_id
_entity_poly.type
_entity_poly.pdbx_seq_one_letter_code
_entity_poly.pdbx_strand_id
1 'polypeptide(L)'
;KLFIWPFLIIASVALFGNYLLKDADFWWSYSLLVITGGALYAPYGPFFALITELLPKNVAGGAIGLVNSMGALGSFIGAYMVGYLSSLTGNFNASYILMSVAVLFSALLTLVITKPQDSQKSLSANLVSDR
;
A
#
# COMPACT_ATOMS: atom_id res chain seq x y z
N LYS A 1 -7.60 -6.59 9.13
CA LYS A 1 -7.96 -5.56 8.14
C LYS A 1 -7.58 -4.14 8.58
N LEU A 2 -7.64 -3.81 9.88
CA LEU A 2 -7.26 -2.51 10.42
C LEU A 2 -5.74 -2.23 10.41
N PHE A 3 -4.91 -3.16 9.99
CA PHE A 3 -3.44 -3.07 10.13
C PHE A 3 -2.72 -2.51 8.88
N ILE A 4 -3.37 -2.46 7.73
CA ILE A 4 -2.71 -2.11 6.46
C ILE A 4 -2.62 -0.59 6.28
N TRP A 5 -3.71 0.14 6.53
CA TRP A 5 -3.78 1.57 6.27
C TRP A 5 -2.80 2.43 7.10
N PRO A 6 -2.51 2.15 8.40
CA PRO A 6 -1.57 2.98 9.14
C PRO A 6 -0.14 2.87 8.59
N PHE A 7 0.27 1.68 8.12
CA PHE A 7 1.58 1.51 7.48
C PHE A 7 1.70 2.27 6.17
N LEU A 8 0.63 2.31 5.37
CA LEU A 8 0.61 3.10 4.12
C LEU A 8 0.68 4.60 4.41
N ILE A 9 0.03 5.09 5.46
CA ILE A 9 0.15 6.49 5.89
C ILE A 9 1.58 6.81 6.35
N ILE A 10 2.19 5.94 7.16
CA ILE A 10 3.58 6.11 7.61
C ILE A 10 4.51 6.16 6.40
N ALA A 11 4.35 5.27 5.43
CA ALA A 11 5.14 5.27 4.19
C ALA A 11 4.96 6.57 3.39
N SER A 12 3.72 7.05 3.24
CA SER A 12 3.43 8.30 2.54
C SER A 12 4.06 9.51 3.24
N VAL A 13 3.93 9.60 4.56
CA VAL A 13 4.53 10.68 5.36
C VAL A 13 6.07 10.63 5.29
N ALA A 14 6.67 9.45 5.35
CA ALA A 14 8.12 9.30 5.23
C ALA A 14 8.63 9.71 3.84
N LEU A 15 7.91 9.37 2.76
CA LEU A 15 8.25 9.82 1.40
C LEU A 15 8.09 11.34 1.24
N PHE A 16 7.04 11.91 1.82
CA PHE A 16 6.86 13.36 1.82
C PHE A 16 7.93 14.07 2.67
N GLY A 17 8.34 13.45 3.78
CA GLY A 17 9.46 13.90 4.58
C GLY A 17 10.78 13.96 3.79
N ASN A 18 11.04 13.00 2.92
CA ASN A 18 12.20 13.04 2.01
C ASN A 18 12.16 14.24 1.05
N TYR A 19 10.98 14.64 0.61
CA TYR A 19 10.84 15.85 -0.21
C TYR A 19 11.12 17.13 0.60
N LEU A 20 10.64 17.22 1.84
CA LEU A 20 10.85 18.39 2.70
C LEU A 20 12.31 18.52 3.17
N LEU A 21 12.97 17.40 3.41
CA LEU A 21 14.36 17.32 3.88
C LEU A 21 15.38 17.16 2.74
N LYS A 22 15.05 17.64 1.53
CA LYS A 22 15.89 17.53 0.34
C LYS A 22 17.33 18.10 0.52
N ASP A 23 17.50 19.07 1.40
CA ASP A 23 18.76 19.73 1.71
C ASP A 23 19.41 19.19 3.01
N ALA A 24 18.85 18.14 3.63
CA ALA A 24 19.38 17.51 4.82
C ALA A 24 20.47 16.48 4.49
N ASP A 25 21.22 16.10 5.52
CA ASP A 25 22.29 15.10 5.39
C ASP A 25 21.75 13.77 4.82
N PHE A 26 22.61 13.09 4.04
CA PHE A 26 22.33 11.78 3.43
C PHE A 26 21.72 10.76 4.42
N TRP A 27 22.17 10.75 5.68
CA TRP A 27 21.71 9.83 6.71
C TRP A 27 20.21 9.97 7.04
N TRP A 28 19.66 11.18 6.99
CA TRP A 28 18.23 11.43 7.21
C TRP A 28 17.39 10.87 6.07
N SER A 29 17.77 11.16 4.84
CA SER A 29 17.07 10.61 3.66
C SER A 29 17.15 9.09 3.61
N TYR A 30 18.30 8.51 3.93
CA TYR A 30 18.48 7.07 4.01
C TYR A 30 17.57 6.44 5.07
N SER A 31 17.50 7.01 6.26
CA SER A 31 16.66 6.51 7.35
C SER A 31 15.18 6.55 6.99
N LEU A 32 14.72 7.63 6.36
CA LEU A 32 13.32 7.76 5.89
C LEU A 32 12.99 6.73 4.79
N LEU A 33 13.91 6.44 3.89
CA LEU A 33 13.74 5.40 2.86
C LEU A 33 13.66 4.00 3.47
N VAL A 34 14.47 3.71 4.49
CA VAL A 34 14.40 2.43 5.21
C VAL A 34 13.05 2.27 5.93
N ILE A 35 12.58 3.33 6.60
CA ILE A 35 11.26 3.35 7.25
C ILE A 35 10.15 3.13 6.21
N THR A 36 10.22 3.82 5.07
CA THR A 36 9.26 3.65 3.97
C THR A 36 9.23 2.21 3.46
N GLY A 37 10.41 1.63 3.21
CA GLY A 37 10.54 0.23 2.79
C GLY A 37 9.92 -0.73 3.79
N GLY A 38 10.26 -0.60 5.07
CA GLY A 38 9.68 -1.41 6.15
C GLY A 38 8.17 -1.27 6.25
N ALA A 39 7.64 -0.05 6.17
CA ALA A 39 6.21 0.22 6.23
C ALA A 39 5.44 -0.35 5.02
N LEU A 40 6.01 -0.34 3.82
CA LEU A 40 5.40 -0.92 2.63
C LEU A 40 5.40 -2.45 2.65
N TYR A 41 6.44 -3.08 3.17
CA TYR A 41 6.56 -4.54 3.23
C TYR A 41 5.88 -5.17 4.44
N ALA A 42 5.70 -4.45 5.55
CA ALA A 42 5.08 -4.97 6.76
C ALA A 42 3.68 -5.61 6.54
N PRO A 43 2.76 -5.02 5.77
CA PRO A 43 1.44 -5.61 5.54
C PRO A 43 1.42 -6.77 4.54
N TYR A 44 2.53 -7.10 3.88
CA TYR A 44 2.57 -8.11 2.81
C TYR A 44 2.19 -9.50 3.31
N GLY A 45 2.78 -9.95 4.43
CA GLY A 45 2.48 -11.25 5.05
C GLY A 45 1.01 -11.39 5.45
N PRO A 46 0.47 -10.50 6.30
CA PRO A 46 -0.94 -10.52 6.69
C PRO A 46 -1.92 -10.40 5.51
N PHE A 47 -1.55 -9.67 4.46
CA PHE A 47 -2.38 -9.52 3.26
C PHE A 47 -2.54 -10.85 2.50
N PHE A 48 -1.44 -11.56 2.25
CA PHE A 48 -1.50 -12.86 1.58
C PHE A 48 -2.15 -13.96 2.44
N ALA A 49 -1.91 -13.94 3.76
CA ALA A 49 -2.61 -14.83 4.68
C ALA A 49 -4.13 -14.64 4.61
N LEU A 50 -4.59 -13.37 4.56
CA LEU A 50 -6.01 -13.06 4.44
C LEU A 50 -6.63 -13.59 3.13
N ILE A 51 -5.91 -13.54 2.01
CA ILE A 51 -6.38 -14.09 0.73
C ILE A 51 -6.60 -15.61 0.85
N THR A 52 -5.66 -16.31 1.48
CA THR A 52 -5.77 -17.77 1.66
C THR A 52 -6.85 -18.19 2.64
N GLU A 53 -7.22 -17.35 3.60
CA GLU A 53 -8.32 -17.58 4.54
C GLU A 53 -9.71 -17.30 3.92
N LEU A 54 -9.80 -16.27 3.06
CA LEU A 54 -11.08 -15.84 2.49
C LEU A 54 -11.49 -16.61 1.24
N LEU A 55 -10.55 -17.20 0.52
CA LEU A 55 -10.80 -17.89 -0.74
C LEU A 55 -10.65 -19.41 -0.61
N PRO A 56 -11.49 -20.21 -1.31
CA PRO A 56 -11.31 -21.65 -1.42
C PRO A 56 -9.91 -21.98 -1.97
N LYS A 57 -9.32 -23.06 -1.48
CA LYS A 57 -7.93 -23.47 -1.82
C LYS A 57 -7.67 -23.61 -3.32
N ASN A 58 -8.70 -23.99 -4.09
CA ASN A 58 -8.63 -24.14 -5.54
C ASN A 58 -8.52 -22.82 -6.31
N VAL A 59 -8.91 -21.68 -5.72
CA VAL A 59 -8.92 -20.35 -6.36
C VAL A 59 -7.86 -19.43 -5.75
N ALA A 60 -7.45 -19.66 -4.50
CA ALA A 60 -6.53 -18.79 -3.78
C ALA A 60 -5.19 -18.59 -4.51
N GLY A 61 -4.63 -19.65 -5.10
CA GLY A 61 -3.39 -19.58 -5.88
C GLY A 61 -3.51 -18.66 -7.10
N GLY A 62 -4.62 -18.76 -7.84
CA GLY A 62 -4.89 -17.87 -8.98
C GLY A 62 -5.06 -16.41 -8.56
N ALA A 63 -5.76 -16.17 -7.46
CA ALA A 63 -5.94 -14.82 -6.92
C ALA A 63 -4.61 -14.19 -6.50
N ILE A 64 -3.73 -14.93 -5.82
CA ILE A 64 -2.39 -14.48 -5.45
C ILE A 64 -1.56 -14.17 -6.69
N GLY A 65 -1.60 -15.06 -7.70
CA GLY A 65 -0.91 -14.85 -8.97
C GLY A 65 -1.37 -13.58 -9.68
N LEU A 66 -2.68 -13.33 -9.75
CA LEU A 66 -3.24 -12.11 -10.34
C LEU A 66 -2.80 -10.85 -9.61
N VAL A 67 -2.88 -10.84 -8.27
CA VAL A 67 -2.44 -9.70 -7.45
C VAL A 67 -0.96 -9.42 -7.65
N ASN A 68 -0.10 -10.46 -7.67
CA ASN A 68 1.32 -10.31 -7.93
C ASN A 68 1.62 -9.77 -9.33
N SER A 69 0.91 -10.24 -10.35
CA SER A 69 1.06 -9.76 -11.73
C SER A 69 0.69 -8.29 -11.85
N MET A 70 -0.42 -7.87 -11.24
CA MET A 70 -0.83 -6.47 -11.19
C MET A 70 0.17 -5.60 -10.41
N GLY A 71 0.72 -6.13 -9.32
CA GLY A 71 1.79 -5.48 -8.54
C GLY A 71 3.06 -5.29 -9.37
N ALA A 72 3.47 -6.29 -10.15
CA ALA A 72 4.63 -6.21 -11.04
C ALA A 72 4.44 -5.16 -12.14
N LEU A 73 3.26 -5.11 -12.78
CA LEU A 73 2.92 -4.07 -13.74
C LEU A 73 2.95 -2.67 -13.12
N GLY A 74 2.37 -2.51 -11.94
CA GLY A 74 2.40 -1.26 -11.19
C GLY A 74 3.83 -0.81 -10.84
N SER A 75 4.69 -1.74 -10.45
CA SER A 75 6.11 -1.49 -10.16
C SER A 75 6.88 -1.06 -11.42
N PHE A 76 6.62 -1.68 -12.56
CA PHE A 76 7.22 -1.30 -13.84
C PHE A 76 6.83 0.12 -14.24
N ILE A 77 5.53 0.44 -14.22
CA ILE A 77 5.01 1.77 -14.55
C ILE A 77 5.56 2.81 -13.56
N GLY A 78 5.57 2.49 -12.26
CA GLY A 78 6.10 3.36 -11.22
C GLY A 78 7.58 3.68 -11.41
N ALA A 79 8.41 2.68 -11.65
CA ALA A 79 9.83 2.86 -11.91
C ALA A 79 10.09 3.70 -13.17
N TYR A 80 9.33 3.46 -14.24
CA TYR A 80 9.40 4.25 -15.47
C TYR A 80 9.06 5.72 -15.21
N MET A 81 7.96 5.99 -14.50
CA MET A 81 7.53 7.36 -14.19
C MET A 81 8.53 8.10 -13.30
N VAL A 82 9.08 7.42 -12.28
CA VAL A 82 10.11 7.97 -11.40
C VAL A 82 11.36 8.34 -12.21
N GLY A 83 11.84 7.45 -13.08
CA GLY A 83 12.98 7.70 -13.94
C GLY A 83 12.72 8.86 -14.92
N TYR A 84 11.55 8.89 -15.54
CA TYR A 84 11.15 9.95 -16.47
C TYR A 84 11.09 11.32 -15.80
N LEU A 85 10.43 11.43 -14.63
CA LEU A 85 10.37 12.68 -13.88
C LEU A 85 11.77 13.14 -13.42
N SER A 86 12.58 12.21 -12.93
CA SER A 86 13.96 12.51 -12.52
C SER A 86 14.80 13.04 -13.67
N SER A 87 14.64 12.48 -14.89
CA SER A 87 15.35 12.95 -16.08
C SER A 87 14.91 14.34 -16.53
N LEU A 88 13.61 14.66 -16.39
CA LEU A 88 13.07 15.97 -16.77
C LEU A 88 13.44 17.08 -15.78
N THR A 89 13.44 16.76 -14.48
CA THR A 89 13.65 17.76 -13.42
C THR A 89 15.11 17.86 -12.96
N GLY A 90 15.96 16.92 -13.38
CA GLY A 90 17.36 16.84 -12.97
C GLY A 90 17.55 16.47 -11.48
N ASN A 91 16.47 16.13 -10.78
CA ASN A 91 16.50 15.73 -9.36
C ASN A 91 15.35 14.77 -9.02
N PHE A 92 15.43 14.11 -7.86
CA PHE A 92 14.43 13.15 -7.40
C PHE A 92 13.23 13.78 -6.66
N ASN A 93 13.18 15.10 -6.46
CA ASN A 93 12.15 15.75 -5.65
C ASN A 93 10.74 15.51 -6.19
N ALA A 94 10.53 15.66 -7.49
CA ALA A 94 9.25 15.40 -8.14
C ALA A 94 8.83 13.91 -8.02
N SER A 95 9.80 13.00 -8.05
CA SER A 95 9.56 11.57 -7.88
C SER A 95 9.10 11.22 -6.47
N TYR A 96 9.64 11.86 -5.44
CA TYR A 96 9.19 11.66 -4.06
C TYR A 96 7.74 12.13 -3.86
N ILE A 97 7.36 13.26 -4.45
CA ILE A 97 5.97 13.75 -4.42
C ILE A 97 5.05 12.73 -5.11
N LEU A 98 5.40 12.29 -6.33
CA LEU A 98 4.60 11.33 -7.08
C LEU A 98 4.38 10.04 -6.27
N MET A 99 5.44 9.48 -5.70
CA MET A 99 5.37 8.26 -4.88
C MET A 99 4.53 8.47 -3.62
N SER A 100 4.70 9.59 -2.92
CA SER A 100 3.92 9.94 -1.73
C SER A 100 2.42 10.02 -2.05
N VAL A 101 2.04 10.70 -3.13
CA VAL A 101 0.64 10.84 -3.57
C VAL A 101 0.06 9.48 -3.96
N ALA A 102 0.80 8.63 -4.68
CA ALA A 102 0.35 7.30 -5.07
C ALA A 102 0.09 6.41 -3.86
N VAL A 103 1.00 6.41 -2.87
CA VAL A 103 0.83 5.64 -1.62
C VAL A 103 -0.32 6.19 -0.79
N LEU A 104 -0.48 7.51 -0.70
CA LEU A 104 -1.62 8.13 0.00
C LEU A 104 -2.95 7.74 -0.65
N PHE A 105 -3.03 7.78 -1.98
CA PHE A 105 -4.22 7.36 -2.72
C PHE A 105 -4.55 5.88 -2.45
N SER A 106 -3.55 5.01 -2.43
CA SER A 106 -3.71 3.60 -2.05
C SER A 106 -4.22 3.43 -0.62
N ALA A 107 -3.72 4.22 0.34
CA ALA A 107 -4.20 4.22 1.71
C ALA A 107 -5.66 4.63 1.82
N LEU A 108 -6.07 5.69 1.10
CA LEU A 108 -7.46 6.15 1.06
C LEU A 108 -8.40 5.11 0.44
N LEU A 109 -8.02 4.48 -0.67
CA LEU A 109 -8.79 3.39 -1.26
C LEU A 109 -8.97 2.22 -0.28
N THR A 110 -7.92 1.86 0.44
CA THR A 110 -8.00 0.80 1.46
C THR A 110 -8.98 1.16 2.57
N LEU A 111 -9.02 2.42 3.02
CA LEU A 111 -9.98 2.90 4.02
C LEU A 111 -11.43 2.83 3.52
N VAL A 112 -11.67 3.21 2.26
CA VAL A 112 -13.02 3.18 1.66
C VAL A 112 -13.54 1.74 1.55
N ILE A 113 -12.71 0.81 1.13
CA ILE A 113 -13.07 -0.61 0.96
C ILE A 113 -13.30 -1.31 2.32
N THR A 114 -12.70 -0.82 3.39
CA THR A 114 -12.80 -1.45 4.72
C THR A 114 -14.14 -1.17 5.43
N LYS A 115 -14.94 -0.21 4.99
CA LYS A 115 -16.20 0.23 5.64
C LYS A 115 -17.44 -0.70 5.59
N PRO A 116 -17.63 -1.71 4.71
CA PRO A 116 -18.92 -2.40 4.57
C PRO A 116 -19.15 -3.68 5.37
N GLN A 117 -18.33 -4.08 6.33
CA GLN A 117 -18.46 -5.42 6.96
C GLN A 117 -19.37 -5.50 8.20
N ASP A 118 -19.82 -4.39 8.77
CA ASP A 118 -20.75 -4.42 9.92
C ASP A 118 -22.16 -4.87 9.52
N SER A 119 -22.58 -4.63 8.27
CA SER A 119 -23.90 -5.02 7.77
C SER A 119 -24.06 -6.54 7.60
N GLN A 120 -23.00 -7.26 7.23
CA GLN A 120 -23.08 -8.72 7.07
C GLN A 120 -23.12 -9.46 8.42
N LYS A 121 -22.47 -8.92 9.44
CA LYS A 121 -22.47 -9.52 10.77
C LYS A 121 -23.82 -9.37 11.47
N SER A 122 -24.53 -8.27 11.25
CA SER A 122 -25.89 -8.05 11.74
C SER A 122 -26.91 -8.95 11.03
N LEU A 123 -26.74 -9.16 9.73
CA LEU A 123 -27.64 -10.02 8.94
C LEU A 123 -27.51 -11.49 9.36
N SER A 124 -26.29 -11.98 9.55
CA SER A 124 -26.05 -13.35 10.00
C SER A 124 -26.50 -13.58 11.46
N ALA A 125 -26.38 -12.58 12.31
CA ALA A 125 -26.86 -12.66 13.70
C ALA A 125 -28.40 -12.75 13.76
N ASN A 126 -29.10 -11.99 12.92
CA ASN A 126 -30.57 -12.03 12.85
C ASN A 126 -31.08 -13.37 12.28
N LEU A 127 -30.40 -13.95 11.29
CA LEU A 127 -30.79 -15.26 10.71
C LEU A 127 -30.57 -16.45 11.67
N VAL A 128 -29.67 -16.31 12.65
CA VAL A 128 -29.42 -17.32 13.69
C VAL A 128 -30.42 -17.17 14.85
N SER A 129 -30.93 -15.95 15.10
CA SER A 129 -31.92 -15.69 16.17
C SER A 129 -33.33 -16.15 15.80
N ASP A 130 -33.65 -16.29 14.52
CA ASP A 130 -34.97 -16.74 14.02
C ASP A 130 -35.11 -18.26 13.82
N ARG A 131 -34.14 -19.04 14.32
CA ARG A 131 -34.20 -20.52 14.36
C ARG A 131 -34.24 -21.03 15.78
#